data_06677baf4bbad773c5ca82b400411e4b
#
_entry.id   06677baf4bbad773c5ca82b400411e4b
#
_cell.length_a   1.000
_cell.length_b   1.000
_cell.length_c   1.000
_cell.angle_alpha   90.00
_cell.angle_beta   90.00
_cell.angle_gamma   90.00
#
_symmetry.space_group_name_H-M   'P 1'
#
loop_
_entity.id
_entity.type
_entity.pdbx_description
1 polymer ?
#
loop_
_entity_poly.entity_id
_entity_poly.type
_entity_poly.pdbx_seq_one_letter_code
_entity_poly.pdbx_strand_id
1 'polypeptide(L)'
;MSQFPIRRLRRLRRTPALRRLVQETHLVPSQLVWPLFACHGEGVRREVAALPGVFQTSVDELVKDAEQARRLGLGGIILFGLPAAKDATGSEAYDEQGIVQQAARAVKRAAPELLVIGDACLCEYTDHGHCGVVQDGEVDNDASVYLLGKVAVTQARAGIDIVAPSDMMDGRVAGIRKALDAAGLSRVPIMSYAAKMASAFYGPFREAAGSTPQFGDRQSYQMQGTNADEAMREIGLDVEEGADIVLVKPALPCLDLIRRAKQEFGSPLAAYQVSGEYAMIKAAAARGMLDEARAMWETLYAIRRAGADIILSYFAPTVADTL
;
A
#
# COMPACT_ATOMS: atom_id res chain seq x y z
N MET A 1 -21.17 24.22 -27.65
CA MET A 1 -20.66 25.34 -28.46
C MET A 1 -19.98 26.36 -27.56
N SER A 2 -18.77 26.83 -27.92
CA SER A 2 -18.08 27.87 -27.16
C SER A 2 -18.88 29.17 -27.24
N GLN A 3 -19.15 29.78 -26.09
CA GLN A 3 -19.92 31.04 -26.03
C GLN A 3 -19.01 32.22 -25.61
N PHE A 4 -17.79 32.25 -26.19
CA PHE A 4 -16.94 33.42 -26.07
C PHE A 4 -17.62 34.64 -26.76
N PRO A 5 -17.61 35.86 -26.15
CA PRO A 5 -16.92 36.26 -24.90
C PRO A 5 -17.71 36.03 -23.61
N ILE A 6 -18.92 35.43 -23.66
CA ILE A 6 -19.79 35.26 -22.47
C ILE A 6 -19.16 34.32 -21.44
N ARG A 7 -18.72 33.12 -21.88
CA ARG A 7 -18.01 32.16 -21.06
C ARG A 7 -16.51 32.42 -21.04
N ARG A 8 -15.96 32.74 -19.87
CA ARG A 8 -14.53 32.97 -19.63
C ARG A 8 -14.10 32.25 -18.37
N LEU A 9 -13.61 31.02 -18.51
CA LEU A 9 -13.21 30.17 -17.39
C LEU A 9 -12.05 30.78 -16.56
N ARG A 10 -11.22 31.66 -17.14
CA ARG A 10 -10.16 32.39 -16.43
C ARG A 10 -10.68 33.26 -15.28
N ARG A 11 -11.97 33.64 -15.29
CA ARG A 11 -12.55 34.46 -14.20
C ARG A 11 -12.39 33.81 -12.84
N LEU A 12 -12.59 32.50 -12.75
CA LEU A 12 -12.48 31.72 -11.49
C LEU A 12 -11.04 31.42 -11.10
N ARG A 13 -10.05 31.67 -11.96
CA ARG A 13 -8.62 31.43 -11.69
C ARG A 13 -7.86 32.69 -11.26
N ARG A 14 -8.47 33.85 -11.27
CA ARG A 14 -7.84 35.16 -11.12
C ARG A 14 -7.09 35.37 -9.79
N THR A 15 -7.63 34.88 -8.69
CA THR A 15 -7.05 35.06 -7.37
C THR A 15 -6.91 33.73 -6.64
N PRO A 16 -5.98 33.61 -5.68
CA PRO A 16 -5.88 32.40 -4.84
C PRO A 16 -7.19 32.07 -4.11
N ALA A 17 -7.91 33.09 -3.61
CA ALA A 17 -9.18 32.90 -2.92
C ALA A 17 -10.25 32.28 -3.84
N LEU A 18 -10.39 32.79 -5.08
CA LEU A 18 -11.31 32.22 -6.07
C LEU A 18 -10.94 30.77 -6.40
N ARG A 19 -9.64 30.48 -6.59
CA ARG A 19 -9.21 29.11 -6.87
C ARG A 19 -9.54 28.16 -5.73
N ARG A 20 -9.34 28.57 -4.47
CA ARG A 20 -9.73 27.75 -3.31
C ARG A 20 -11.24 27.55 -3.22
N LEU A 21 -12.03 28.61 -3.48
CA LEU A 21 -13.49 28.55 -3.41
C LEU A 21 -14.11 27.52 -4.39
N VAL A 22 -13.51 27.35 -5.56
CA VAL A 22 -14.00 26.43 -6.58
C VAL A 22 -13.21 25.12 -6.68
N GLN A 23 -12.42 24.83 -5.68
CA GLN A 23 -11.63 23.59 -5.63
C GLN A 23 -12.55 22.39 -5.49
N GLU A 24 -12.44 21.43 -6.41
CA GLU A 24 -13.29 20.24 -6.48
C GLU A 24 -12.66 19.04 -5.75
N THR A 25 -11.33 18.96 -5.72
CA THR A 25 -10.59 17.86 -5.12
C THR A 25 -9.95 18.28 -3.82
N HIS A 26 -10.32 17.60 -2.74
CA HIS A 26 -9.78 17.84 -1.41
C HIS A 26 -9.06 16.58 -0.91
N LEU A 27 -7.98 16.77 -0.16
CA LEU A 27 -7.26 15.73 0.55
C LEU A 27 -7.27 16.08 2.04
N VAL A 28 -7.54 15.10 2.87
CA VAL A 28 -7.52 15.24 4.34
C VAL A 28 -6.66 14.15 4.95
N PRO A 29 -6.05 14.35 6.15
CA PRO A 29 -5.16 13.37 6.76
C PRO A 29 -5.76 11.96 6.90
N SER A 30 -7.06 11.87 7.21
CA SER A 30 -7.76 10.57 7.35
C SER A 30 -7.90 9.76 6.06
N GLN A 31 -7.53 10.32 4.92
CA GLN A 31 -7.46 9.60 3.63
C GLN A 31 -6.06 9.05 3.32
N LEU A 32 -5.08 9.34 4.18
CA LEU A 32 -3.69 8.95 4.00
C LEU A 32 -3.32 7.77 4.89
N VAL A 33 -2.60 6.81 4.33
CA VAL A 33 -2.02 5.66 5.04
C VAL A 33 -0.51 5.72 4.90
N TRP A 34 0.19 5.60 6.03
CA TRP A 34 1.65 5.67 6.09
C TRP A 34 2.29 4.27 6.08
N PRO A 35 3.12 3.92 5.07
CA PRO A 35 3.86 2.67 5.02
C PRO A 35 5.05 2.66 5.98
N LEU A 36 5.13 1.64 6.86
CA LEU A 36 6.19 1.45 7.84
C LEU A 36 6.82 0.06 7.72
N PHE A 37 8.12 -0.03 8.02
CA PHE A 37 8.90 -1.26 7.97
C PHE A 37 9.31 -1.68 9.38
N ALA A 38 8.77 -2.81 9.86
CA ALA A 38 9.07 -3.38 11.16
C ALA A 38 10.23 -4.37 11.07
N CYS A 39 11.25 -4.23 11.91
CA CYS A 39 12.37 -5.17 12.02
C CYS A 39 12.62 -5.59 13.46
N HIS A 40 13.33 -6.70 13.63
CA HIS A 40 13.78 -7.17 14.94
C HIS A 40 14.86 -6.25 15.53
N GLY A 41 14.97 -6.26 16.85
CA GLY A 41 15.95 -5.47 17.63
C GLY A 41 15.29 -4.54 18.64
N GLU A 42 16.07 -3.66 19.22
CA GLU A 42 15.67 -2.62 20.17
C GLU A 42 16.41 -1.33 19.82
N GLY A 43 15.72 -0.19 19.80
CA GLY A 43 16.28 1.11 19.44
C GLY A 43 16.76 1.20 17.98
N VAL A 44 16.34 0.30 17.12
CA VAL A 44 16.77 0.29 15.71
C VAL A 44 15.95 1.30 14.92
N ARG A 45 16.65 2.26 14.29
CA ARG A 45 16.09 3.21 13.32
C ARG A 45 17.10 3.43 12.21
N ARG A 46 17.02 2.61 11.16
CA ARG A 46 17.95 2.58 10.04
C ARG A 46 17.29 3.13 8.78
N GLU A 47 17.84 4.23 8.27
CA GLU A 47 17.34 4.84 7.03
C GLU A 47 17.59 3.92 5.82
N VAL A 48 16.60 3.83 4.94
CA VAL A 48 16.69 3.09 3.68
C VAL A 48 17.36 3.99 2.63
N ALA A 49 18.54 3.61 2.13
CA ALA A 49 19.33 4.46 1.24
C ALA A 49 18.58 4.90 -0.03
N ALA A 50 17.77 4.02 -0.60
CA ALA A 50 16.94 4.30 -1.77
C ALA A 50 15.67 5.12 -1.48
N LEU A 51 15.33 5.36 -0.20
CA LEU A 51 14.11 6.05 0.24
C LEU A 51 14.43 7.09 1.32
N PRO A 52 14.98 8.27 0.96
CA PRO A 52 15.34 9.30 1.95
C PRO A 52 14.17 9.66 2.88
N GLY A 53 14.41 9.62 4.20
CA GLY A 53 13.40 9.88 5.22
C GLY A 53 12.49 8.68 5.55
N VAL A 54 12.74 7.50 5.00
CA VAL A 54 12.03 6.26 5.32
C VAL A 54 12.98 5.31 6.05
N PHE A 55 12.48 4.68 7.12
CA PHE A 55 13.31 3.89 8.04
C PHE A 55 12.79 2.46 8.18
N GLN A 56 13.71 1.54 8.41
CA GLN A 56 13.44 0.24 9.02
C GLN A 56 13.54 0.44 10.54
N THR A 57 12.50 0.07 11.28
CA THR A 57 12.41 0.38 12.71
C THR A 57 12.10 -0.86 13.54
N SER A 58 12.75 -0.99 14.69
CA SER A 58 12.33 -1.96 15.69
C SER A 58 10.97 -1.58 16.28
N VAL A 59 10.31 -2.52 16.94
CA VAL A 59 8.92 -2.35 17.44
C VAL A 59 8.78 -1.13 18.36
N ASP A 60 9.75 -0.88 19.24
CA ASP A 60 9.77 0.29 20.14
C ASP A 60 9.86 1.63 19.39
N GLU A 61 10.65 1.69 18.33
CA GLU A 61 10.75 2.87 17.47
C GLU A 61 9.52 3.04 16.55
N LEU A 62 8.98 1.93 16.03
CA LEU A 62 7.78 1.93 15.22
C LEU A 62 6.55 2.44 15.98
N VAL A 63 6.45 2.16 17.25
CA VAL A 63 5.38 2.70 18.13
C VAL A 63 5.41 4.22 18.15
N LYS A 64 6.59 4.87 18.14
CA LYS A 64 6.71 6.33 18.10
C LYS A 64 6.17 6.90 16.78
N ASP A 65 6.44 6.22 15.64
CA ASP A 65 5.89 6.59 14.33
C ASP A 65 4.37 6.40 14.30
N ALA A 66 3.85 5.35 14.91
CA ALA A 66 2.41 5.11 15.02
C ALA A 66 1.71 6.19 15.88
N GLU A 67 2.31 6.60 16.99
CA GLU A 67 1.81 7.72 17.79
C GLU A 67 1.85 9.04 17.02
N GLN A 68 2.87 9.25 16.19
CA GLN A 68 2.93 10.41 15.28
C GLN A 68 1.80 10.35 14.25
N ALA A 69 1.56 9.20 13.60
CA ALA A 69 0.46 9.00 12.66
C ALA A 69 -0.89 9.36 13.30
N ARG A 70 -1.11 8.90 14.54
CA ARG A 70 -2.31 9.22 15.33
C ARG A 70 -2.43 10.73 15.59
N ARG A 71 -1.34 11.39 16.04
CA ARG A 71 -1.36 12.85 16.30
C ARG A 71 -1.65 13.68 15.04
N LEU A 72 -1.16 13.22 13.90
CA LEU A 72 -1.40 13.86 12.60
C LEU A 72 -2.79 13.55 12.02
N GLY A 73 -3.58 12.70 12.66
CA GLY A 73 -4.91 12.31 12.21
C GLY A 73 -4.89 11.48 10.92
N LEU A 74 -3.81 10.73 10.65
CA LEU A 74 -3.73 9.85 9.50
C LEU A 74 -4.82 8.76 9.58
N GLY A 75 -5.31 8.31 8.43
CA GLY A 75 -6.29 7.23 8.32
C GLY A 75 -5.78 5.90 8.84
N GLY A 76 -4.47 5.67 8.82
CA GLY A 76 -3.84 4.48 9.36
C GLY A 76 -2.37 4.35 8.96
N ILE A 77 -1.80 3.21 9.35
CA ILE A 77 -0.47 2.77 8.92
C ILE A 77 -0.58 1.42 8.24
N ILE A 78 0.33 1.11 7.32
CA ILE A 78 0.48 -0.24 6.78
C ILE A 78 1.86 -0.79 7.15
N LEU A 79 1.89 -2.02 7.66
CA LEU A 79 3.10 -2.67 8.17
C LEU A 79 3.67 -3.67 7.15
N PHE A 80 4.97 -3.56 6.91
CA PHE A 80 5.80 -4.51 6.18
C PHE A 80 6.83 -5.10 7.15
N GLY A 81 6.98 -6.43 7.19
CA GLY A 81 7.87 -7.09 8.12
C GLY A 81 9.24 -7.41 7.52
N LEU A 82 10.30 -7.23 8.30
CA LEU A 82 11.62 -7.75 7.99
C LEU A 82 11.94 -8.86 9.01
N PRO A 83 11.87 -10.14 8.59
CA PRO A 83 12.05 -11.28 9.46
C PRO A 83 13.50 -11.36 9.99
N ALA A 84 13.68 -12.06 11.10
CA ALA A 84 15.00 -12.36 11.64
C ALA A 84 15.79 -13.33 10.76
N ALA A 85 15.08 -14.28 10.13
CA ALA A 85 15.62 -15.23 9.17
C ALA A 85 14.58 -15.49 8.07
N LYS A 86 15.06 -15.80 6.88
CA LYS A 86 14.22 -16.18 5.75
C LYS A 86 14.31 -17.66 5.48
N ASP A 87 13.23 -18.26 4.99
CA ASP A 87 13.17 -19.65 4.58
C ASP A 87 12.35 -19.83 3.29
N ALA A 88 12.28 -21.05 2.79
CA ALA A 88 11.61 -21.33 1.51
C ALA A 88 10.08 -21.10 1.53
N THR A 89 9.45 -21.04 2.70
CA THR A 89 8.00 -20.88 2.85
C THR A 89 7.60 -19.56 3.50
N GLY A 90 8.57 -18.74 3.91
CA GLY A 90 8.34 -17.48 4.59
C GLY A 90 7.65 -17.66 5.94
N SER A 91 8.10 -18.63 6.74
CA SER A 91 7.39 -19.12 7.94
C SER A 91 7.11 -18.05 8.99
N GLU A 92 7.99 -17.05 9.15
CA GLU A 92 7.75 -15.94 10.10
C GLU A 92 6.54 -15.08 9.73
N ALA A 93 6.13 -15.06 8.45
CA ALA A 93 4.95 -14.29 8.02
C ALA A 93 3.66 -14.72 8.74
N TYR A 94 3.54 -16.03 9.01
CA TYR A 94 2.38 -16.63 9.68
C TYR A 94 2.67 -17.15 11.09
N ASP A 95 3.81 -16.80 11.66
CA ASP A 95 4.12 -17.06 13.07
C ASP A 95 3.33 -16.08 13.96
N GLU A 96 2.71 -16.59 15.03
CA GLU A 96 2.02 -15.73 16.01
C GLU A 96 2.98 -14.73 16.71
N GLN A 97 4.27 -15.04 16.74
CA GLN A 97 5.35 -14.18 17.26
C GLN A 97 6.15 -13.49 16.14
N GLY A 98 5.68 -13.51 14.89
CA GLY A 98 6.30 -12.79 13.77
C GLY A 98 6.40 -11.29 14.02
N ILE A 99 7.32 -10.64 13.34
CA ILE A 99 7.63 -9.22 13.60
C ILE A 99 6.42 -8.30 13.36
N VAL A 100 5.60 -8.55 12.36
CA VAL A 100 4.37 -7.75 12.09
C VAL A 100 3.34 -7.98 13.20
N GLN A 101 3.18 -9.22 13.67
CA GLN A 101 2.28 -9.55 14.77
C GLN A 101 2.73 -8.90 16.09
N GLN A 102 4.04 -8.85 16.36
CA GLN A 102 4.58 -8.13 17.50
C GLN A 102 4.35 -6.62 17.40
N ALA A 103 4.63 -6.04 16.24
CA ALA A 103 4.41 -4.61 15.96
C ALA A 103 2.93 -4.23 16.10
N ALA A 104 2.02 -5.02 15.51
CA ALA A 104 0.58 -4.79 15.62
C ALA A 104 0.12 -4.75 17.08
N ARG A 105 0.50 -5.76 17.90
CA ARG A 105 0.18 -5.78 19.33
C ARG A 105 0.71 -4.55 20.07
N ALA A 106 1.93 -4.14 19.77
CA ALA A 106 2.54 -2.98 20.43
C ALA A 106 1.84 -1.68 20.05
N VAL A 107 1.58 -1.48 18.76
CA VAL A 107 0.84 -0.30 18.25
C VAL A 107 -0.57 -0.23 18.83
N LYS A 108 -1.31 -1.35 18.84
CA LYS A 108 -2.68 -1.37 19.39
C LYS A 108 -2.72 -1.11 20.91
N ARG A 109 -1.63 -1.39 21.64
CA ARG A 109 -1.52 -0.98 23.06
C ARG A 109 -1.27 0.52 23.22
N ALA A 110 -0.46 1.13 22.35
CA ALA A 110 -0.05 2.54 22.44
C ALA A 110 -1.06 3.51 21.78
N ALA A 111 -1.67 3.08 20.68
CA ALA A 111 -2.61 3.87 19.87
C ALA A 111 -3.79 2.99 19.42
N PRO A 112 -4.69 2.59 20.33
CA PRO A 112 -5.76 1.62 20.03
C PRO A 112 -6.73 2.08 18.93
N GLU A 113 -6.92 3.37 18.78
CA GLU A 113 -7.79 3.98 17.76
C GLU A 113 -7.15 4.11 16.37
N LEU A 114 -5.82 3.97 16.25
CA LEU A 114 -5.15 4.02 14.95
C LEU A 114 -5.43 2.73 14.18
N LEU A 115 -5.86 2.85 12.92
CA LEU A 115 -6.01 1.69 12.04
C LEU A 115 -4.64 1.15 11.64
N VAL A 116 -4.46 -0.16 11.83
CA VAL A 116 -3.26 -0.89 11.45
C VAL A 116 -3.61 -1.88 10.35
N ILE A 117 -3.00 -1.68 9.20
CA ILE A 117 -3.15 -2.53 8.02
C ILE A 117 -1.95 -3.47 7.98
N GLY A 118 -2.18 -4.76 7.76
CA GLY A 118 -1.11 -5.74 7.58
C GLY A 118 -0.96 -6.13 6.13
N ASP A 119 0.22 -5.92 5.55
CA ASP A 119 0.54 -6.50 4.24
C ASP A 119 0.57 -8.03 4.37
N ALA A 120 -0.18 -8.73 3.53
CA ALA A 120 -0.18 -10.18 3.49
C ALA A 120 0.53 -10.65 2.23
N CYS A 121 1.82 -10.92 2.38
CA CYS A 121 2.69 -11.41 1.33
C CYS A 121 3.78 -12.31 1.95
N LEU A 122 4.45 -13.10 1.12
CA LEU A 122 5.55 -13.95 1.54
C LEU A 122 6.92 -13.40 1.10
N CYS A 123 6.99 -12.42 0.19
CA CYS A 123 8.24 -12.02 -0.45
C CYS A 123 9.28 -11.38 0.48
N GLU A 124 8.86 -10.78 1.58
CA GLU A 124 9.75 -10.26 2.61
C GLU A 124 10.39 -11.39 3.43
N TYR A 125 9.72 -12.53 3.51
CA TYR A 125 10.01 -13.65 4.41
C TYR A 125 10.65 -14.85 3.70
N THR A 126 10.46 -14.97 2.38
CA THR A 126 11.06 -16.05 1.59
C THR A 126 12.53 -15.75 1.26
N ASP A 127 13.38 -16.77 1.30
CA ASP A 127 14.80 -16.69 0.95
C ASP A 127 15.02 -16.42 -0.54
N HIS A 128 14.10 -16.86 -1.38
CA HIS A 128 14.10 -16.61 -2.84
C HIS A 128 13.41 -15.27 -3.25
N GLY A 129 12.72 -14.59 -2.35
CA GLY A 129 12.11 -13.26 -2.60
C GLY A 129 10.86 -13.26 -3.49
N HIS A 130 10.28 -14.41 -3.86
CA HIS A 130 8.98 -14.46 -4.53
C HIS A 130 7.81 -14.35 -3.56
N CYS A 131 6.63 -13.91 -4.07
CA CYS A 131 5.44 -13.65 -3.25
C CYS A 131 4.65 -14.91 -2.85
N GLY A 132 5.11 -16.09 -3.23
CA GLY A 132 4.49 -17.37 -2.94
C GLY A 132 5.51 -18.48 -2.75
N VAL A 133 5.02 -19.68 -2.47
CA VAL A 133 5.81 -20.92 -2.38
C VAL A 133 6.34 -21.26 -3.76
N VAL A 134 7.62 -21.63 -3.86
CA VAL A 134 8.22 -22.07 -5.13
C VAL A 134 8.28 -23.60 -5.16
N GLN A 135 7.72 -24.18 -6.22
CA GLN A 135 7.81 -25.61 -6.54
C GLN A 135 8.24 -25.74 -8.00
N ASP A 136 9.20 -26.62 -8.28
CA ASP A 136 9.74 -26.89 -9.62
C ASP A 136 10.19 -25.62 -10.39
N GLY A 137 10.63 -24.58 -9.66
CA GLY A 137 11.12 -23.32 -10.22
C GLY A 137 10.03 -22.28 -10.53
N GLU A 138 8.78 -22.57 -10.25
CA GLU A 138 7.63 -21.69 -10.43
C GLU A 138 6.91 -21.42 -9.10
N VAL A 139 6.14 -20.33 -9.02
CA VAL A 139 5.32 -20.03 -7.84
C VAL A 139 4.05 -20.88 -7.89
N ASP A 140 3.88 -21.76 -6.89
CA ASP A 140 2.67 -22.55 -6.70
C ASP A 140 1.56 -21.66 -6.12
N ASN A 141 0.52 -21.43 -6.91
CA ASN A 141 -0.62 -20.59 -6.55
C ASN A 141 -1.36 -21.10 -5.30
N ASP A 142 -1.79 -22.36 -5.35
CA ASP A 142 -2.71 -22.91 -4.34
C ASP A 142 -2.03 -23.12 -2.98
N ALA A 143 -0.79 -23.58 -2.99
CA ALA A 143 0.03 -23.67 -1.78
C ALA A 143 0.26 -22.29 -1.17
N SER A 144 0.45 -21.27 -2.01
CA SER A 144 0.64 -19.87 -1.57
C SER A 144 -0.64 -19.31 -0.94
N VAL A 145 -1.80 -19.49 -1.59
CA VAL A 145 -3.11 -19.04 -1.06
C VAL A 145 -3.40 -19.66 0.31
N TYR A 146 -3.05 -20.94 0.51
CA TYR A 146 -3.20 -21.58 1.81
C TYR A 146 -2.36 -20.89 2.91
N LEU A 147 -1.09 -20.54 2.61
CA LEU A 147 -0.23 -19.84 3.58
C LEU A 147 -0.69 -18.40 3.82
N LEU A 148 -1.15 -17.69 2.78
CA LEU A 148 -1.68 -16.34 2.91
C LEU A 148 -2.92 -16.30 3.84
N GLY A 149 -3.76 -17.34 3.81
CA GLY A 149 -4.83 -17.51 4.78
C GLY A 149 -4.32 -17.59 6.23
N LYS A 150 -3.19 -18.27 6.47
CA LYS A 150 -2.55 -18.31 7.81
C LYS A 150 -1.98 -16.96 8.21
N VAL A 151 -1.31 -16.26 7.28
CA VAL A 151 -0.79 -14.89 7.52
C VAL A 151 -1.93 -13.99 7.98
N ALA A 152 -3.04 -13.97 7.23
CA ALA A 152 -4.21 -13.16 7.54
C ALA A 152 -4.77 -13.46 8.95
N VAL A 153 -4.91 -14.72 9.31
CA VAL A 153 -5.44 -15.13 10.62
C VAL A 153 -4.50 -14.70 11.76
N THR A 154 -3.19 -14.94 11.64
CA THR A 154 -2.24 -14.58 12.73
C THR A 154 -2.11 -13.07 12.88
N GLN A 155 -2.10 -12.32 11.77
CA GLN A 155 -2.11 -10.86 11.78
C GLN A 155 -3.38 -10.30 12.44
N ALA A 156 -4.57 -10.78 12.06
CA ALA A 156 -5.84 -10.34 12.63
C ALA A 156 -5.91 -10.65 14.14
N ARG A 157 -5.46 -11.82 14.60
CA ARG A 157 -5.35 -12.16 16.01
C ARG A 157 -4.39 -11.27 16.79
N ALA A 158 -3.38 -10.74 16.11
CA ALA A 158 -2.43 -9.81 16.70
C ALA A 158 -2.94 -8.37 16.78
N GLY A 159 -4.10 -8.06 16.19
CA GLY A 159 -4.72 -6.73 16.23
C GLY A 159 -4.58 -5.93 14.93
N ILE A 160 -4.25 -6.57 13.81
CA ILE A 160 -4.39 -5.96 12.49
C ILE A 160 -5.88 -5.73 12.23
N ASP A 161 -6.24 -4.50 11.89
CA ASP A 161 -7.61 -4.08 11.62
C ASP A 161 -8.05 -4.44 10.18
N ILE A 162 -7.12 -4.39 9.21
CA ILE A 162 -7.37 -4.65 7.78
C ILE A 162 -6.26 -5.54 7.24
N VAL A 163 -6.60 -6.66 6.62
CA VAL A 163 -5.61 -7.51 5.92
C VAL A 163 -5.50 -7.07 4.47
N ALA A 164 -4.27 -6.86 3.98
CA ALA A 164 -4.01 -6.34 2.64
C ALA A 164 -3.15 -7.32 1.81
N PRO A 165 -3.76 -8.30 1.11
CA PRO A 165 -3.01 -9.24 0.28
C PRO A 165 -2.38 -8.55 -0.92
N SER A 166 -1.05 -8.64 -1.03
CA SER A 166 -0.26 -7.99 -2.08
C SER A 166 0.51 -8.97 -3.00
N ASP A 167 0.22 -10.23 -2.86
CA ASP A 167 0.90 -11.35 -3.49
C ASP A 167 0.55 -11.57 -4.98
N MET A 168 -0.69 -11.31 -5.37
CA MET A 168 -1.28 -11.51 -6.71
C MET A 168 -1.54 -12.98 -7.09
N MET A 169 -1.80 -13.87 -6.11
CA MET A 169 -2.25 -15.23 -6.40
C MET A 169 -3.74 -15.26 -6.77
N ASP A 170 -4.12 -16.10 -7.70
CA ASP A 170 -5.51 -16.27 -8.10
C ASP A 170 -6.34 -16.88 -6.95
N GLY A 171 -7.53 -16.31 -6.68
CA GLY A 171 -8.42 -16.79 -5.62
C GLY A 171 -7.98 -16.47 -4.20
N ARG A 172 -6.97 -15.62 -4.01
CA ARG A 172 -6.41 -15.30 -2.69
C ARG A 172 -7.38 -14.57 -1.77
N VAL A 173 -8.24 -13.72 -2.33
CA VAL A 173 -9.24 -13.00 -1.51
C VAL A 173 -10.24 -13.96 -0.94
N ALA A 174 -10.78 -14.87 -1.76
CA ALA A 174 -11.68 -15.94 -1.31
C ALA A 174 -11.01 -16.87 -0.28
N GLY A 175 -9.74 -17.26 -0.52
CA GLY A 175 -8.97 -18.09 0.40
C GLY A 175 -8.77 -17.43 1.77
N ILE A 176 -8.38 -16.16 1.79
CA ILE A 176 -8.19 -15.36 3.01
C ILE A 176 -9.54 -15.15 3.72
N ARG A 177 -10.60 -14.79 3.00
CA ARG A 177 -11.94 -14.61 3.60
C ARG A 177 -12.40 -15.88 4.29
N LYS A 178 -12.28 -17.02 3.61
CA LYS A 178 -12.60 -18.33 4.16
C LYS A 178 -11.80 -18.65 5.43
N ALA A 179 -10.50 -18.36 5.44
CA ALA A 179 -9.64 -18.61 6.59
C ALA A 179 -10.01 -17.72 7.79
N LEU A 180 -10.26 -16.43 7.56
CA LEU A 180 -10.70 -15.49 8.59
C LEU A 180 -12.06 -15.89 9.18
N ASP A 181 -13.03 -16.26 8.34
CA ASP A 181 -14.35 -16.68 8.79
C ASP A 181 -14.30 -17.96 9.62
N ALA A 182 -13.54 -18.95 9.19
CA ALA A 182 -13.32 -20.19 9.93
C ALA A 182 -12.63 -19.97 11.27
N ALA A 183 -11.82 -18.92 11.40
CA ALA A 183 -11.16 -18.52 12.64
C ALA A 183 -12.03 -17.63 13.55
N GLY A 184 -13.29 -17.33 13.18
CA GLY A 184 -14.19 -16.43 13.90
C GLY A 184 -13.87 -14.94 13.74
N LEU A 185 -13.09 -14.58 12.70
CA LEU A 185 -12.62 -13.23 12.42
C LEU A 185 -13.38 -12.57 11.25
N SER A 186 -14.66 -12.87 11.09
CA SER A 186 -15.50 -12.41 9.98
C SER A 186 -15.66 -10.89 9.88
N ARG A 187 -15.28 -10.13 10.91
CA ARG A 187 -15.34 -8.67 10.93
C ARG A 187 -14.08 -7.99 10.40
N VAL A 188 -13.02 -8.74 10.10
CA VAL A 188 -11.77 -8.17 9.58
C VAL A 188 -11.93 -7.94 8.09
N PRO A 189 -11.88 -6.68 7.61
CA PRO A 189 -11.97 -6.37 6.19
C PRO A 189 -10.69 -6.74 5.43
N ILE A 190 -10.85 -6.95 4.12
CA ILE A 190 -9.77 -7.25 3.18
C ILE A 190 -9.61 -6.06 2.23
N MET A 191 -8.40 -5.47 2.21
CA MET A 191 -7.99 -4.48 1.22
C MET A 191 -7.08 -5.17 0.19
N SER A 192 -7.66 -5.66 -0.88
CA SER A 192 -6.91 -6.38 -1.90
C SER A 192 -6.10 -5.47 -2.81
N TYR A 193 -4.84 -5.80 -3.07
CA TYR A 193 -4.06 -5.22 -4.17
C TYR A 193 -4.60 -5.76 -5.51
N ALA A 194 -5.83 -5.39 -5.83
CA ALA A 194 -6.64 -5.96 -6.92
C ALA A 194 -6.06 -5.69 -8.32
N ALA A 195 -5.31 -4.60 -8.49
CA ALA A 195 -4.56 -4.33 -9.71
C ALA A 195 -3.13 -3.92 -9.35
N LYS A 196 -2.19 -4.86 -9.40
CA LYS A 196 -0.76 -4.63 -9.14
C LYS A 196 0.06 -4.97 -10.37
N MET A 197 0.56 -3.95 -11.05
CA MET A 197 1.38 -4.10 -12.24
C MET A 197 2.81 -4.55 -11.90
N ALA A 198 3.43 -5.36 -12.76
CA ALA A 198 4.87 -5.56 -12.76
C ALA A 198 5.55 -4.23 -13.10
N SER A 199 6.23 -3.62 -12.13
CA SER A 199 6.67 -2.23 -12.27
C SER A 199 8.12 -2.01 -11.84
N ALA A 200 8.84 -1.17 -12.60
CA ALA A 200 10.16 -0.67 -12.24
C ALA A 200 10.13 0.24 -11.00
N PHE A 201 8.97 0.84 -10.70
CA PHE A 201 8.81 1.72 -9.54
C PHE A 201 8.86 1.00 -8.17
N TYR A 202 9.04 -0.33 -8.14
CA TYR A 202 9.21 -1.08 -6.89
C TYR A 202 10.67 -1.26 -6.44
N GLY A 203 11.64 -0.75 -7.22
CA GLY A 203 13.07 -0.90 -6.89
C GLY A 203 13.41 -0.50 -5.45
N PRO A 204 13.11 0.72 -4.99
CA PRO A 204 13.43 1.15 -3.63
C PRO A 204 12.70 0.35 -2.54
N PHE A 205 11.48 -0.14 -2.79
CA PHE A 205 10.77 -1.02 -1.86
C PHE A 205 11.49 -2.38 -1.71
N ARG A 206 11.99 -2.95 -2.81
CA ARG A 206 12.72 -4.23 -2.76
C ARG A 206 13.95 -4.15 -1.87
N GLU A 207 14.64 -3.00 -1.88
CA GLU A 207 15.74 -2.73 -0.96
C GLU A 207 15.24 -2.61 0.49
N ALA A 208 14.19 -1.79 0.72
CA ALA A 208 13.62 -1.54 2.04
C ALA A 208 13.11 -2.81 2.71
N ALA A 209 12.48 -3.70 1.98
CA ALA A 209 11.89 -4.95 2.46
C ALA A 209 12.80 -6.18 2.28
N GLY A 210 13.99 -6.00 1.69
CA GLY A 210 14.90 -7.11 1.39
C GLY A 210 14.27 -8.18 0.49
N SER A 211 13.34 -7.80 -0.41
CA SER A 211 12.47 -8.71 -1.16
C SER A 211 12.81 -8.82 -2.65
N THR A 212 14.08 -8.60 -3.01
CA THR A 212 14.53 -8.76 -4.39
C THR A 212 14.50 -10.24 -4.78
N PRO A 213 13.83 -10.64 -5.89
CA PRO A 213 13.87 -12.01 -6.37
C PRO A 213 15.29 -12.49 -6.61
N GLN A 214 15.63 -13.70 -6.16
CA GLN A 214 16.94 -14.31 -6.34
C GLN A 214 17.09 -15.01 -7.70
N PHE A 215 15.97 -15.28 -8.38
CA PHE A 215 15.92 -15.81 -9.73
C PHE A 215 14.68 -15.27 -10.45
N GLY A 216 14.67 -15.31 -11.79
CA GLY A 216 13.54 -14.87 -12.60
C GLY A 216 13.09 -13.44 -12.33
N ASP A 217 11.81 -13.24 -12.46
CA ASP A 217 11.12 -11.99 -12.14
C ASP A 217 9.70 -12.28 -11.59
N ARG A 218 8.86 -11.25 -11.45
CA ARG A 218 7.50 -11.41 -10.93
C ARG A 218 6.42 -11.28 -12.01
N GLN A 219 6.79 -11.30 -13.31
CA GLN A 219 5.85 -11.07 -14.40
C GLN A 219 4.89 -12.24 -14.63
N SER A 220 5.20 -13.43 -14.08
CA SER A 220 4.31 -14.59 -14.14
C SER A 220 3.05 -14.45 -13.28
N TYR A 221 3.05 -13.54 -12.28
CA TYR A 221 1.90 -13.33 -11.39
C TYR A 221 1.57 -11.86 -11.12
N GLN A 222 2.46 -10.91 -11.40
CA GLN A 222 2.13 -9.49 -11.44
C GLN A 222 1.69 -9.09 -12.85
N MET A 223 0.68 -8.24 -12.93
CA MET A 223 0.03 -7.89 -14.19
C MET A 223 0.93 -7.11 -15.14
N GLN A 224 0.73 -7.31 -16.43
CA GLN A 224 1.39 -6.53 -17.47
C GLN A 224 0.86 -5.10 -17.50
N GLY A 225 1.78 -4.11 -17.47
CA GLY A 225 1.41 -2.69 -17.52
C GLY A 225 0.73 -2.24 -18.82
N THR A 226 0.66 -3.13 -19.83
CA THR A 226 -0.02 -2.88 -21.11
C THR A 226 -1.49 -3.31 -21.14
N ASN A 227 -1.97 -4.01 -20.09
CA ASN A 227 -3.23 -4.76 -20.13
C ASN A 227 -4.28 -4.16 -19.17
N ALA A 228 -4.85 -3.00 -19.56
CA ALA A 228 -5.84 -2.32 -18.73
C ALA A 228 -7.15 -3.12 -18.55
N ASP A 229 -7.59 -3.86 -19.56
CA ASP A 229 -8.82 -4.65 -19.48
C ASP A 229 -8.66 -5.91 -18.65
N GLU A 230 -7.45 -6.49 -18.60
CA GLU A 230 -7.08 -7.54 -17.66
C GLU A 230 -7.17 -7.04 -16.22
N ALA A 231 -6.59 -5.86 -15.94
CA ALA A 231 -6.65 -5.24 -14.64
C ALA A 231 -8.10 -5.03 -14.14
N MET A 232 -9.01 -4.64 -15.02
CA MET A 232 -10.42 -4.47 -14.66
C MET A 232 -11.10 -5.81 -14.35
N ARG A 233 -10.73 -6.89 -15.05
CA ARG A 233 -11.23 -8.25 -14.73
C ARG A 233 -10.72 -8.72 -13.38
N GLU A 234 -9.44 -8.53 -13.08
CA GLU A 234 -8.84 -8.88 -11.78
C GLU A 234 -9.51 -8.14 -10.62
N ILE A 235 -9.77 -6.82 -10.78
CA ILE A 235 -10.50 -6.06 -9.77
C ILE A 235 -11.91 -6.65 -9.57
N GLY A 236 -12.58 -7.02 -10.66
CA GLY A 236 -13.91 -7.64 -10.61
C GLY A 236 -13.92 -8.96 -9.86
N LEU A 237 -12.93 -9.83 -10.13
CA LEU A 237 -12.77 -11.11 -9.43
C LEU A 237 -12.54 -10.89 -7.93
N ASP A 238 -11.62 -10.00 -7.54
CA ASP A 238 -11.36 -9.71 -6.13
C ASP A 238 -12.61 -9.17 -5.40
N VAL A 239 -13.43 -8.35 -6.07
CA VAL A 239 -14.72 -7.89 -5.52
C VAL A 239 -15.70 -9.05 -5.35
N GLU A 240 -15.83 -9.94 -6.34
CA GLU A 240 -16.69 -11.13 -6.26
C GLU A 240 -16.23 -12.11 -5.18
N GLU A 241 -14.92 -12.21 -4.95
CA GLU A 241 -14.30 -13.03 -3.90
C GLU A 241 -14.47 -12.44 -2.48
N GLY A 242 -14.92 -11.18 -2.37
CA GLY A 242 -15.24 -10.55 -1.09
C GLY A 242 -14.22 -9.53 -0.61
N ALA A 243 -13.49 -8.87 -1.49
CA ALA A 243 -12.69 -7.70 -1.13
C ALA A 243 -13.59 -6.54 -0.69
N ASP A 244 -13.32 -5.98 0.49
CA ASP A 244 -14.05 -4.82 1.03
C ASP A 244 -13.52 -3.50 0.45
N ILE A 245 -12.21 -3.47 0.15
CA ILE A 245 -11.49 -2.34 -0.44
C ILE A 245 -10.62 -2.88 -1.58
N VAL A 246 -10.66 -2.23 -2.73
CA VAL A 246 -9.76 -2.56 -3.84
C VAL A 246 -8.63 -1.55 -3.93
N LEU A 247 -7.42 -2.01 -4.24
CA LEU A 247 -6.22 -1.17 -4.32
C LEU A 247 -5.54 -1.30 -5.67
N VAL A 248 -5.17 -0.16 -6.26
CA VAL A 248 -4.40 -0.07 -7.51
C VAL A 248 -2.96 0.32 -7.20
N LYS A 249 -1.98 -0.39 -7.78
CA LYS A 249 -0.54 -0.19 -7.59
C LYS A 249 0.26 -0.44 -8.87
N PRO A 250 1.17 0.47 -9.28
CA PRO A 250 1.45 1.79 -8.71
C PRO A 250 0.38 2.84 -9.07
N ALA A 251 0.31 3.96 -8.34
CA ALA A 251 -0.77 4.92 -8.51
C ALA A 251 -0.63 5.80 -9.76
N LEU A 252 0.48 6.55 -9.91
CA LEU A 252 0.62 7.52 -11.01
C LEU A 252 0.60 6.90 -12.40
N PRO A 253 1.27 5.76 -12.67
CA PRO A 253 1.17 5.09 -13.96
C PRO A 253 -0.22 4.50 -14.28
N CYS A 254 -1.11 4.39 -13.27
CA CYS A 254 -2.40 3.72 -13.36
C CYS A 254 -3.58 4.63 -13.01
N LEU A 255 -3.47 5.96 -13.24
CA LEU A 255 -4.56 6.92 -12.99
C LEU A 255 -5.83 6.60 -13.78
N ASP A 256 -5.68 6.06 -14.97
CA ASP A 256 -6.75 5.57 -15.84
C ASP A 256 -7.49 4.38 -15.20
N LEU A 257 -6.75 3.42 -14.64
CA LEU A 257 -7.33 2.26 -13.93
C LEU A 257 -8.04 2.69 -12.65
N ILE A 258 -7.44 3.60 -11.87
CA ILE A 258 -8.08 4.18 -10.69
C ILE A 258 -9.41 4.83 -11.08
N ARG A 259 -9.44 5.58 -12.18
CA ARG A 259 -10.67 6.22 -12.66
C ARG A 259 -11.71 5.21 -13.12
N ARG A 260 -11.31 4.21 -13.90
CA ARG A 260 -12.19 3.14 -14.37
C ARG A 260 -12.76 2.34 -13.21
N ALA A 261 -11.91 1.86 -12.30
CA ALA A 261 -12.33 1.07 -11.15
C ALA A 261 -13.33 1.81 -10.27
N LYS A 262 -13.10 3.12 -10.00
CA LYS A 262 -14.04 3.94 -9.22
C LYS A 262 -15.40 4.09 -9.89
N GLN A 263 -15.43 4.15 -11.22
CA GLN A 263 -16.69 4.29 -11.97
C GLN A 263 -17.44 2.98 -12.11
N GLU A 264 -16.73 1.85 -12.24
CA GLU A 264 -17.30 0.56 -12.57
C GLU A 264 -17.78 -0.21 -11.34
N PHE A 265 -16.96 -0.28 -10.30
CA PHE A 265 -17.26 -1.12 -9.14
C PHE A 265 -17.90 -0.39 -7.96
N GLY A 266 -17.69 0.93 -7.83
CA GLY A 266 -18.27 1.72 -6.73
C GLY A 266 -17.72 1.37 -5.33
N SER A 267 -16.84 0.40 -5.21
CA SER A 267 -16.19 0.01 -3.94
C SER A 267 -15.28 1.13 -3.41
N PRO A 268 -15.00 1.17 -2.10
CA PRO A 268 -13.91 1.96 -1.57
C PRO A 268 -12.61 1.64 -2.32
N LEU A 269 -11.91 2.67 -2.81
CA LEU A 269 -10.76 2.52 -3.69
C LEU A 269 -9.51 3.11 -3.06
N ALA A 270 -8.51 2.27 -2.85
CA ALA A 270 -7.18 2.68 -2.44
C ALA A 270 -6.22 2.78 -3.65
N ALA A 271 -5.22 3.63 -3.54
CA ALA A 271 -4.14 3.71 -4.51
C ALA A 271 -2.80 3.86 -3.78
N TYR A 272 -1.76 3.16 -4.24
CA TYR A 272 -0.45 3.24 -3.62
C TYR A 272 0.51 4.06 -4.47
N GLN A 273 0.84 5.28 -3.99
CA GLN A 273 1.98 6.03 -4.48
C GLN A 273 3.25 5.35 -3.97
N VAL A 274 3.85 4.53 -4.83
CA VAL A 274 4.89 3.58 -4.43
C VAL A 274 6.26 4.20 -4.25
N SER A 275 7.18 3.38 -3.77
CA SER A 275 8.54 3.78 -3.41
C SER A 275 9.30 4.50 -4.54
N GLY A 276 9.20 4.01 -5.78
CA GLY A 276 9.84 4.65 -6.93
C GLY A 276 9.20 5.97 -7.32
N GLU A 277 7.88 6.14 -7.13
CA GLU A 277 7.20 7.41 -7.36
C GLU A 277 7.66 8.46 -6.33
N TYR A 278 7.77 8.07 -5.06
CA TYR A 278 8.34 8.89 -4.00
C TYR A 278 9.81 9.24 -4.27
N ALA A 279 10.64 8.23 -4.51
CA ALA A 279 12.08 8.41 -4.74
C ALA A 279 12.38 9.27 -5.96
N MET A 280 11.60 9.16 -7.04
CA MET A 280 11.71 9.99 -8.24
C MET A 280 11.52 11.48 -7.91
N ILE A 281 10.51 11.83 -7.11
CA ILE A 281 10.27 13.21 -6.67
C ILE A 281 11.44 13.70 -5.80
N LYS A 282 11.86 12.91 -4.80
CA LYS A 282 12.98 13.24 -3.92
C LYS A 282 14.28 13.46 -4.71
N ALA A 283 14.61 12.56 -5.63
CA ALA A 283 15.82 12.62 -6.43
C ALA A 283 15.84 13.83 -7.38
N ALA A 284 14.73 14.15 -8.03
CA ALA A 284 14.61 15.31 -8.90
C ALA A 284 14.66 16.62 -8.11
N ALA A 285 14.04 16.68 -6.95
CA ALA A 285 14.07 17.83 -6.05
C ALA A 285 15.48 18.09 -5.51
N ALA A 286 16.20 17.05 -5.08
CA ALA A 286 17.57 17.16 -4.61
C ALA A 286 18.55 17.73 -5.66
N ARG A 287 18.20 17.61 -6.96
CA ARG A 287 18.93 18.20 -8.08
C ARG A 287 18.41 19.55 -8.53
N GLY A 288 17.41 20.13 -7.84
CA GLY A 288 16.79 21.40 -8.19
C GLY A 288 15.97 21.37 -9.50
N MET A 289 15.61 20.17 -10.00
CA MET A 289 14.86 20.01 -11.25
C MET A 289 13.37 20.28 -11.07
N LEU A 290 12.84 20.12 -9.84
CA LEU A 290 11.46 20.42 -9.47
C LEU A 290 11.37 20.87 -8.01
N ASP A 291 10.28 21.54 -7.67
CA ASP A 291 9.91 21.85 -6.29
C ASP A 291 9.27 20.63 -5.64
N GLU A 292 9.86 20.11 -4.57
CA GLU A 292 9.41 18.89 -3.89
C GLU A 292 7.98 19.04 -3.37
N ALA A 293 7.71 20.12 -2.65
CA ALA A 293 6.41 20.33 -2.03
C ALA A 293 5.29 20.42 -3.10
N ARG A 294 5.53 21.16 -4.17
CA ARG A 294 4.57 21.27 -5.26
C ARG A 294 4.35 19.93 -5.98
N ALA A 295 5.41 19.19 -6.30
CA ALA A 295 5.31 17.90 -6.97
C ALA A 295 4.59 16.86 -6.09
N MET A 296 4.88 16.84 -4.78
CA MET A 296 4.16 16.03 -3.81
C MET A 296 2.65 16.29 -3.85
N TRP A 297 2.23 17.55 -3.75
CA TRP A 297 0.82 17.92 -3.81
C TRP A 297 0.18 17.63 -5.17
N GLU A 298 0.83 17.93 -6.27
CA GLU A 298 0.32 17.69 -7.62
C GLU A 298 0.04 16.20 -7.86
N THR A 299 0.94 15.33 -7.43
CA THR A 299 0.81 13.88 -7.59
C THR A 299 -0.30 13.30 -6.72
N LEU A 300 -0.39 13.71 -5.46
CA LEU A 300 -1.46 13.26 -4.56
C LEU A 300 -2.84 13.76 -5.00
N TYR A 301 -2.95 15.01 -5.45
CA TYR A 301 -4.19 15.49 -6.04
C TYR A 301 -4.54 14.78 -7.34
N ALA A 302 -3.57 14.39 -8.16
CA ALA A 302 -3.83 13.61 -9.37
C ALA A 302 -4.45 12.23 -9.03
N ILE A 303 -3.89 11.54 -8.04
CA ILE A 303 -4.39 10.25 -7.54
C ILE A 303 -5.79 10.41 -6.94
N ARG A 304 -6.00 11.42 -6.09
CA ARG A 304 -7.31 11.71 -5.48
C ARG A 304 -8.36 12.05 -6.53
N ARG A 305 -8.02 12.90 -7.50
CA ARG A 305 -8.88 13.32 -8.61
C ARG A 305 -9.23 12.17 -9.55
N ALA A 306 -8.34 11.20 -9.71
CA ALA A 306 -8.63 9.97 -10.46
C ALA A 306 -9.72 9.13 -9.79
N GLY A 307 -9.87 9.21 -8.46
CA GLY A 307 -10.96 8.54 -7.75
C GLY A 307 -10.57 7.78 -6.48
N ALA A 308 -9.28 7.78 -6.13
CA ALA A 308 -8.84 7.11 -4.92
C ALA A 308 -9.47 7.75 -3.67
N ASP A 309 -10.12 6.94 -2.81
CA ASP A 309 -10.65 7.34 -1.53
C ASP A 309 -9.57 7.31 -0.45
N ILE A 310 -8.61 6.38 -0.58
CA ILE A 310 -7.50 6.11 0.33
C ILE A 310 -6.21 6.17 -0.48
N ILE A 311 -5.20 6.86 0.05
CA ILE A 311 -3.88 6.94 -0.60
C ILE A 311 -2.80 6.44 0.35
N LEU A 312 -2.12 5.37 -0.04
CA LEU A 312 -0.91 4.91 0.63
C LEU A 312 0.26 5.72 0.08
N SER A 313 1.01 6.41 0.93
CA SER A 313 2.15 7.23 0.50
C SER A 313 3.17 7.44 1.61
N TYR A 314 4.44 7.41 1.24
CA TYR A 314 5.55 7.81 2.13
C TYR A 314 5.55 9.30 2.46
N PHE A 315 4.82 10.11 1.69
CA PHE A 315 4.60 11.53 2.00
C PHE A 315 3.50 11.77 3.04
N ALA A 316 2.79 10.74 3.51
CA ALA A 316 1.63 10.91 4.38
C ALA A 316 1.90 11.80 5.60
N PRO A 317 3.00 11.64 6.39
CA PRO A 317 3.26 12.52 7.52
C PRO A 317 3.51 13.98 7.11
N THR A 318 4.32 14.19 6.06
CA THR A 318 4.66 15.53 5.56
C THR A 318 3.43 16.28 5.09
N VAL A 319 2.52 15.58 4.39
CA VAL A 319 1.27 16.17 3.90
C VAL A 319 0.33 16.50 5.05
N ALA A 320 0.17 15.57 6.00
CA ALA A 320 -0.73 15.79 7.13
C ALA A 320 -0.28 16.95 8.05
N ASP A 321 1.03 17.17 8.17
CA ASP A 321 1.59 18.29 8.95
C ASP A 321 1.33 19.67 8.28
N THR A 322 0.99 19.68 6.99
CA THR A 322 0.75 20.91 6.20
C THR A 322 -0.73 21.16 5.89
N LEU A 323 -1.64 20.26 6.31
CA LEU A 323 -3.10 20.39 6.17
C LEU A 323 -3.72 21.06 7.38
#